data_32a475b3b8a5c46a44016ee3529a1ede
#
_entry.id   32a475b3b8a5c46a44016ee3529a1ede
#
_cell.length_a   1.000
_cell.length_b   1.000
_cell.length_c   1.000
_cell.angle_alpha   90.00
_cell.angle_beta   90.00
_cell.angle_gamma   90.00
#
_symmetry.space_group_name_H-M   'P 1'
#
loop_
_entity.id
_entity.type
_entity.pdbx_description
1 polymer ?
#
loop_
_entity_poly.entity_id
_entity_poly.type
_entity_poly.pdbx_seq_one_letter_code
_entity_poly.pdbx_strand_id
1 'polypeptide(L)'
;TDDASLQYEPETSLALGFGFRCGFLGLLHLEIIQERLEREFNLDLVTTAPGVIYKVHKTNGEVFDLTNPSNLPDPSEIEYMEEPFVSAEIMVTSEYVGAIMKLCQERRGIYISMDYIEATRAVIKYDMPLNEIIYDFFDALKSRSRGYASFDYEMKGYVRSDLVKLDILINKEMVDALSFIVFKDSAYDRGRKMCERLKEEIPRHLFEIPIQAAVNGKVIARETVKAMRKDVLAKCYGGDISRKKKLLEKQKEGKKR
;
A
#
# COMPACT_ATOMS: atom_id res chain seq x y z
N THR A 1 -14.15 -7.01 -23.50
CA THR A 1 -12.74 -7.47 -23.68
C THR A 1 -12.74 -8.94 -24.02
N ASP A 2 -11.92 -9.36 -24.97
CA ASP A 2 -11.77 -10.77 -25.39
C ASP A 2 -10.97 -11.62 -24.37
N ASP A 3 -10.63 -11.04 -23.23
CA ASP A 3 -9.92 -11.72 -22.15
C ASP A 3 -10.91 -12.27 -21.12
N ALA A 4 -11.16 -13.58 -21.22
CA ALA A 4 -12.11 -14.28 -20.34
C ALA A 4 -11.63 -14.39 -18.87
N SER A 5 -10.35 -14.13 -18.61
CA SER A 5 -9.75 -14.19 -17.26
C SER A 5 -9.85 -12.86 -16.50
N LEU A 6 -10.12 -11.75 -17.19
CA LEU A 6 -10.29 -10.44 -16.57
C LEU A 6 -11.72 -10.31 -15.98
N GLN A 7 -11.79 -10.17 -14.68
CA GLN A 7 -13.01 -9.82 -13.96
C GLN A 7 -13.02 -8.33 -13.68
N TYR A 8 -14.15 -7.65 -13.87
CA TYR A 8 -14.25 -6.23 -13.57
C TYR A 8 -15.65 -5.84 -13.09
N GLU A 9 -15.69 -4.85 -12.22
CA GLU A 9 -16.91 -4.25 -11.67
C GLU A 9 -16.80 -2.72 -11.74
N PRO A 10 -17.87 -1.99 -12.11
CA PRO A 10 -17.88 -0.55 -12.03
C PRO A 10 -17.70 -0.09 -10.57
N GLU A 11 -16.89 0.95 -10.36
CA GLU A 11 -16.66 1.54 -9.05
C GLU A 11 -16.58 3.06 -9.15
N THR A 12 -17.01 3.75 -8.10
CA THR A 12 -16.89 5.19 -8.00
C THR A 12 -16.11 5.56 -6.75
N SER A 13 -15.05 6.34 -6.90
CA SER A 13 -14.26 6.91 -5.82
C SER A 13 -14.52 8.40 -5.71
N LEU A 14 -14.59 8.93 -4.50
CA LEU A 14 -14.69 10.38 -4.27
C LEU A 14 -13.44 11.11 -4.77
N ALA A 15 -12.27 10.47 -4.67
CA ALA A 15 -11.00 11.07 -5.08
C ALA A 15 -10.70 10.93 -6.57
N LEU A 16 -11.05 9.77 -7.20
CA LEU A 16 -10.67 9.43 -8.57
C LEU A 16 -11.83 9.48 -9.56
N GLY A 17 -13.09 9.61 -9.09
CA GLY A 17 -14.28 9.59 -9.91
C GLY A 17 -14.68 8.17 -10.33
N PHE A 18 -15.27 8.03 -11.52
CA PHE A 18 -15.72 6.75 -12.06
C PHE A 18 -14.54 5.91 -12.55
N GLY A 19 -14.58 4.62 -12.25
CA GLY A 19 -13.57 3.66 -12.68
C GLY A 19 -14.06 2.22 -12.60
N PHE A 20 -13.12 1.30 -12.58
CA PHE A 20 -13.39 -0.13 -12.48
C PHE A 20 -12.49 -0.77 -11.44
N ARG A 21 -13.06 -1.67 -10.65
CA ARG A 21 -12.32 -2.63 -9.86
C ARG A 21 -12.10 -3.87 -10.70
N CYS A 22 -10.83 -4.24 -10.89
CA CYS A 22 -10.47 -5.35 -11.75
C CYS A 22 -9.77 -6.45 -10.96
N GLY A 23 -10.09 -7.70 -11.27
CA GLY A 23 -9.39 -8.88 -10.78
C GLY A 23 -8.44 -9.42 -11.84
N PHE A 24 -7.18 -9.65 -11.46
CA PHE A 24 -6.12 -10.12 -12.34
C PHE A 24 -5.54 -11.44 -11.82
N LEU A 25 -4.99 -12.25 -12.72
CA LEU A 25 -4.31 -13.51 -12.37
C LEU A 25 -2.94 -13.29 -11.70
N GLY A 26 -2.39 -12.09 -11.81
CA GLY A 26 -1.10 -11.70 -11.23
C GLY A 26 -0.62 -10.37 -11.80
N LEU A 27 0.54 -9.89 -11.35
CA LEU A 27 1.09 -8.59 -11.78
C LEU A 27 1.36 -8.52 -13.28
N LEU A 28 1.89 -9.59 -13.88
CA LEU A 28 2.14 -9.63 -15.33
C LEU A 28 0.84 -9.48 -16.13
N HIS A 29 -0.25 -10.11 -15.67
CA HIS A 29 -1.56 -9.95 -16.30
C HIS A 29 -2.06 -8.50 -16.20
N LEU A 30 -1.88 -7.86 -15.05
CA LEU A 30 -2.19 -6.43 -14.86
C LEU A 30 -1.41 -5.56 -15.84
N GLU A 31 -0.10 -5.74 -15.94
CA GLU A 31 0.78 -4.97 -16.84
C GLU A 31 0.38 -5.13 -18.31
N ILE A 32 0.11 -6.34 -18.76
CA ILE A 32 -0.33 -6.62 -20.14
C ILE A 32 -1.66 -5.92 -20.43
N ILE A 33 -2.64 -6.02 -19.54
CA ILE A 33 -3.96 -5.38 -19.75
C ILE A 33 -3.84 -3.86 -19.71
N GLN A 34 -3.07 -3.31 -18.79
CA GLN A 34 -2.82 -1.87 -18.72
C GLN A 34 -2.17 -1.36 -20.00
N GLU A 35 -1.09 -1.99 -20.44
CA GLU A 35 -0.38 -1.61 -21.68
C GLU A 35 -1.28 -1.69 -22.92
N ARG A 36 -2.13 -2.71 -23.02
CA ARG A 36 -3.11 -2.83 -24.10
C ARG A 36 -4.14 -1.70 -24.08
N LEU A 37 -4.69 -1.36 -22.92
CA LEU A 37 -5.68 -0.29 -22.80
C LEU A 37 -5.06 1.08 -23.17
N GLU A 38 -3.84 1.34 -22.74
CA GLU A 38 -3.12 2.57 -23.06
C GLU A 38 -2.77 2.66 -24.55
N ARG A 39 -2.21 1.58 -25.14
CA ARG A 39 -1.75 1.60 -26.55
C ARG A 39 -2.85 1.43 -27.58
N GLU A 40 -3.78 0.50 -27.37
CA GLU A 40 -4.82 0.19 -28.36
C GLU A 40 -5.98 1.18 -28.31
N PHE A 41 -6.32 1.69 -27.12
CA PHE A 41 -7.47 2.56 -26.92
C PHE A 41 -7.08 4.00 -26.55
N ASN A 42 -5.79 4.30 -26.46
CA ASN A 42 -5.24 5.62 -26.11
C ASN A 42 -5.87 6.20 -24.83
N LEU A 43 -6.02 5.35 -23.80
CA LEU A 43 -6.55 5.72 -22.49
C LEU A 43 -5.42 6.16 -21.58
N ASP A 44 -5.65 7.24 -20.84
CA ASP A 44 -4.78 7.66 -19.74
C ASP A 44 -5.33 7.04 -18.45
N LEU A 45 -4.64 6.01 -17.93
CA LEU A 45 -5.11 5.22 -16.81
C LEU A 45 -4.44 5.63 -15.50
N VAL A 46 -5.26 5.81 -14.48
CA VAL A 46 -4.78 5.93 -13.09
C VAL A 46 -5.06 4.62 -12.38
N THR A 47 -4.01 3.84 -12.13
CA THR A 47 -4.10 2.58 -11.41
C THR A 47 -3.76 2.75 -9.94
N THR A 48 -4.55 2.15 -9.06
CA THR A 48 -4.25 2.07 -7.63
C THR A 48 -3.48 0.79 -7.32
N ALA A 49 -2.87 0.73 -6.14
CA ALA A 49 -2.14 -0.45 -5.72
C ALA A 49 -3.05 -1.68 -5.65
N PRO A 50 -2.62 -2.86 -6.17
CA PRO A 50 -3.39 -4.07 -6.08
C PRO A 50 -3.53 -4.51 -4.61
N GLY A 51 -4.61 -5.19 -4.30
CA GLY A 51 -4.89 -5.77 -2.99
C GLY A 51 -5.36 -7.21 -3.10
N VAL A 52 -5.63 -7.81 -1.97
CA VAL A 52 -6.22 -9.15 -1.88
C VAL A 52 -7.66 -9.05 -1.39
N ILE A 53 -8.44 -10.12 -1.60
CA ILE A 53 -9.80 -10.23 -1.06
C ILE A 53 -9.69 -10.79 0.35
N TYR A 54 -10.24 -10.06 1.34
CA TYR A 54 -10.33 -10.50 2.73
C TYR A 54 -11.71 -11.09 3.02
N LYS A 55 -11.80 -11.96 4.01
CA LYS A 55 -13.09 -12.44 4.56
C LYS A 55 -13.33 -11.75 5.90
N VAL A 56 -14.52 -11.16 6.03
CA VAL A 56 -14.95 -10.48 7.26
C VAL A 56 -16.07 -11.31 7.89
N HIS A 57 -15.86 -11.72 9.14
CA HIS A 57 -16.83 -12.40 9.97
C HIS A 57 -17.41 -11.38 10.94
N LYS A 58 -18.71 -11.12 10.82
CA LYS A 58 -19.44 -10.22 11.72
C LYS A 58 -19.91 -10.91 12.97
N THR A 59 -20.11 -10.14 14.02
CA THR A 59 -20.65 -10.59 15.29
C THR A 59 -22.06 -11.19 15.19
N ASN A 60 -22.81 -10.84 14.14
CA ASN A 60 -24.13 -11.40 13.85
C ASN A 60 -24.09 -12.74 13.10
N GLY A 61 -22.90 -13.27 12.80
CA GLY A 61 -22.69 -14.53 12.07
C GLY A 61 -22.63 -14.38 10.54
N GLU A 62 -22.82 -13.17 10.01
CA GLU A 62 -22.66 -12.89 8.58
C GLU A 62 -21.18 -12.94 8.19
N VAL A 63 -20.89 -13.55 7.02
CA VAL A 63 -19.54 -13.61 6.43
C VAL A 63 -19.61 -13.06 5.03
N PHE A 64 -18.73 -12.14 4.68
CA PHE A 64 -18.67 -11.58 3.34
C PHE A 64 -17.22 -11.32 2.89
N ASP A 65 -17.05 -11.24 1.57
CA ASP A 65 -15.77 -10.93 0.94
C ASP A 65 -15.59 -9.40 0.89
N LEU A 66 -14.48 -8.92 1.47
CA LEU A 66 -14.09 -7.52 1.45
C LEU A 66 -13.12 -7.28 0.31
N THR A 67 -13.58 -6.62 -0.74
CA THR A 67 -12.77 -6.20 -1.89
C THR A 67 -12.33 -4.75 -1.80
N ASN A 68 -13.20 -3.88 -1.29
CA ASN A 68 -12.95 -2.46 -1.10
C ASN A 68 -12.78 -2.14 0.40
N PRO A 69 -11.61 -1.64 0.85
CA PRO A 69 -11.40 -1.27 2.25
C PRO A 69 -12.42 -0.29 2.80
N SER A 70 -13.00 0.57 1.94
CA SER A 70 -14.03 1.54 2.35
C SER A 70 -15.34 0.88 2.82
N ASN A 71 -15.58 -0.37 2.43
CA ASN A 71 -16.76 -1.15 2.81
C ASN A 71 -16.56 -1.93 4.12
N LEU A 72 -15.42 -1.76 4.81
CA LEU A 72 -15.19 -2.40 6.10
C LEU A 72 -16.19 -1.85 7.12
N PRO A 73 -16.96 -2.72 7.83
CA PRO A 73 -17.87 -2.33 8.90
C PRO A 73 -17.12 -1.67 10.07
N ASP A 74 -17.90 -1.10 10.99
CA ASP A 74 -17.34 -0.61 12.25
C ASP A 74 -16.62 -1.76 13.00
N PRO A 75 -15.48 -1.52 13.62
CA PRO A 75 -14.74 -2.54 14.38
C PRO A 75 -15.57 -3.29 15.43
N SER A 76 -16.61 -2.66 15.99
CA SER A 76 -17.52 -3.29 16.94
C SER A 76 -18.44 -4.36 16.34
N GLU A 77 -18.65 -4.32 15.03
CA GLU A 77 -19.44 -5.31 14.28
C GLU A 77 -18.62 -6.48 13.77
N ILE A 78 -17.28 -6.40 13.85
CA ILE A 78 -16.36 -7.41 13.33
C ILE A 78 -15.96 -8.36 14.46
N GLU A 79 -16.22 -9.65 14.28
CA GLU A 79 -15.74 -10.68 15.20
C GLU A 79 -14.26 -11.02 14.92
N TYR A 80 -13.93 -11.31 13.66
CA TYR A 80 -12.55 -11.49 13.16
C TYR A 80 -12.49 -11.36 11.65
N MET A 81 -11.28 -11.28 11.13
CA MET A 81 -11.02 -11.24 9.70
C MET A 81 -10.03 -12.35 9.30
N GLU A 82 -10.15 -12.80 8.06
CA GLU A 82 -9.23 -13.76 7.46
C GLU A 82 -8.58 -13.16 6.22
N GLU A 83 -7.32 -13.50 6.02
CA GLU A 83 -6.57 -13.16 4.81
C GLU A 83 -6.15 -14.42 4.04
N PRO A 84 -6.00 -14.33 2.69
CA PRO A 84 -5.55 -15.45 1.90
C PRO A 84 -4.06 -15.73 2.15
N PHE A 85 -3.75 -17.01 2.33
CA PHE A 85 -2.40 -17.53 2.48
C PHE A 85 -2.03 -18.38 1.27
N VAL A 86 -0.75 -18.46 0.99
CA VAL A 86 -0.16 -19.32 -0.02
C VAL A 86 0.85 -20.27 0.62
N SER A 87 1.00 -21.44 0.01
CA SER A 87 2.13 -22.33 0.25
C SER A 87 3.23 -21.97 -0.74
N ALA A 88 4.29 -21.36 -0.25
CA ALA A 88 5.41 -20.89 -1.03
C ALA A 88 6.57 -21.89 -1.01
N GLU A 89 7.15 -22.14 -2.17
CA GLU A 89 8.34 -22.97 -2.34
C GLU A 89 9.45 -22.13 -2.97
N ILE A 90 10.58 -22.01 -2.28
CA ILE A 90 11.71 -21.22 -2.69
C ILE A 90 12.92 -22.14 -2.87
N MET A 91 13.43 -22.21 -4.09
CA MET A 91 14.66 -22.92 -4.37
C MET A 91 15.82 -21.93 -4.43
N VAL A 92 16.87 -22.19 -3.67
CA VAL A 92 18.00 -21.27 -3.54
C VAL A 92 19.29 -22.04 -3.26
N THR A 93 20.44 -21.47 -3.60
CA THR A 93 21.74 -22.01 -3.23
C THR A 93 21.97 -21.90 -1.73
N SER A 94 22.67 -22.85 -1.12
CA SER A 94 22.89 -22.94 0.33
C SER A 94 23.48 -21.67 0.95
N GLU A 95 24.29 -20.93 0.19
CA GLU A 95 24.89 -19.65 0.59
C GLU A 95 23.86 -18.60 0.97
N TYR A 96 22.68 -18.56 0.31
CA TYR A 96 21.65 -17.53 0.52
C TYR A 96 20.49 -17.97 1.39
N VAL A 97 20.46 -19.21 1.87
CA VAL A 97 19.37 -19.77 2.70
C VAL A 97 19.04 -18.84 3.87
N GLY A 98 20.04 -18.40 4.64
CA GLY A 98 19.81 -17.52 5.78
C GLY A 98 19.19 -16.17 5.41
N ALA A 99 19.61 -15.58 4.28
CA ALA A 99 19.08 -14.30 3.80
C ALA A 99 17.62 -14.44 3.36
N ILE A 100 17.28 -15.57 2.71
CA ILE A 100 15.91 -15.85 2.26
C ILE A 100 14.99 -16.17 3.45
N MET A 101 15.44 -16.97 4.40
CA MET A 101 14.68 -17.25 5.63
C MET A 101 14.35 -15.96 6.40
N LYS A 102 15.33 -15.05 6.51
CA LYS A 102 15.13 -13.73 7.13
C LYS A 102 14.08 -12.91 6.35
N LEU A 103 14.14 -12.92 5.01
CA LEU A 103 13.14 -12.23 4.18
C LEU A 103 11.73 -12.77 4.44
N CYS A 104 11.57 -14.10 4.47
CA CYS A 104 10.27 -14.71 4.73
C CYS A 104 9.73 -14.36 6.13
N GLN A 105 10.58 -14.32 7.15
CA GLN A 105 10.21 -13.88 8.49
C GLN A 105 9.78 -12.42 8.53
N GLU A 106 10.51 -11.53 7.85
CA GLU A 106 10.14 -10.10 7.73
C GLU A 106 8.78 -9.90 7.04
N ARG A 107 8.34 -10.89 6.23
CA ARG A 107 7.07 -10.92 5.50
C ARG A 107 6.02 -11.81 6.17
N ARG A 108 6.12 -12.03 7.47
CA ARG A 108 5.16 -12.82 8.26
C ARG A 108 5.03 -14.29 7.81
N GLY A 109 6.06 -14.81 7.14
CA GLY A 109 6.07 -16.21 6.71
C GLY A 109 6.18 -17.17 7.90
N ILE A 110 5.44 -18.27 7.79
CA ILE A 110 5.47 -19.40 8.74
C ILE A 110 6.32 -20.48 8.13
N TYR A 111 7.44 -20.79 8.76
CA TYR A 111 8.35 -21.84 8.30
C TYR A 111 7.69 -23.22 8.35
N ILE A 112 7.80 -23.99 7.27
CA ILE A 112 7.26 -25.34 7.17
C ILE A 112 8.40 -26.37 7.14
N SER A 113 9.27 -26.32 6.12
CA SER A 113 10.38 -27.24 5.97
C SER A 113 11.49 -26.67 5.12
N MET A 114 12.65 -27.29 5.20
CA MET A 114 13.79 -27.06 4.34
C MET A 114 14.43 -28.41 4.00
N ASP A 115 14.59 -28.67 2.72
CA ASP A 115 15.20 -29.86 2.20
C ASP A 115 16.35 -29.53 1.25
N TYR A 116 17.44 -30.28 1.30
CA TYR A 116 18.53 -30.14 0.34
C TYR A 116 18.33 -31.15 -0.80
N ILE A 117 18.19 -30.62 -2.02
CA ILE A 117 18.13 -31.47 -3.24
C ILE A 117 19.54 -31.95 -3.58
N GLU A 118 20.51 -31.06 -3.44
CA GLU A 118 21.93 -31.31 -3.66
C GLU A 118 22.73 -30.59 -2.57
N ALA A 119 24.03 -30.90 -2.46
CA ALA A 119 24.89 -30.24 -1.45
C ALA A 119 24.88 -28.70 -1.50
N THR A 120 24.56 -28.13 -2.63
CA THR A 120 24.61 -26.70 -2.88
C THR A 120 23.24 -26.04 -3.07
N ARG A 121 22.13 -26.80 -3.13
CA ARG A 121 20.78 -26.29 -3.41
C ARG A 121 19.77 -26.77 -2.38
N ALA A 122 19.06 -25.82 -1.79
CA ALA A 122 17.99 -26.04 -0.83
C ALA A 122 16.63 -25.62 -1.39
N VAL A 123 15.59 -26.32 -0.96
CA VAL A 123 14.19 -25.96 -1.14
C VAL A 123 13.62 -25.58 0.21
N ILE A 124 13.13 -24.37 0.34
CA ILE A 124 12.56 -23.85 1.58
C ILE A 124 11.05 -23.66 1.36
N LYS A 125 10.25 -24.20 2.26
CA LYS A 125 8.79 -24.09 2.24
C LYS A 125 8.31 -23.20 3.36
N TYR A 126 7.46 -22.23 2.98
CA TYR A 126 6.80 -21.29 3.88
C TYR A 126 5.33 -21.18 3.56
N ASP A 127 4.50 -21.02 4.59
CA ASP A 127 3.16 -20.46 4.42
C ASP A 127 3.25 -18.94 4.56
N MET A 128 2.77 -18.21 3.57
CA MET A 128 2.91 -16.75 3.51
C MET A 128 1.58 -16.07 3.21
N PRO A 129 1.32 -14.91 3.83
CA PRO A 129 0.18 -14.10 3.43
C PRO A 129 0.34 -13.64 1.97
N LEU A 130 -0.69 -13.81 1.15
CA LEU A 130 -0.66 -13.40 -0.26
C LEU A 130 -0.34 -11.92 -0.40
N ASN A 131 -0.86 -11.07 0.48
CA ASN A 131 -0.63 -9.63 0.45
C ASN A 131 0.84 -9.23 0.65
N GLU A 132 1.65 -10.07 1.26
CA GLU A 132 3.09 -9.83 1.43
C GLU A 132 3.93 -10.25 0.21
N ILE A 133 3.32 -10.96 -0.75
CA ILE A 133 4.01 -11.51 -1.93
C ILE A 133 3.75 -10.67 -3.17
N ILE A 134 2.54 -10.11 -3.32
CA ILE A 134 2.08 -9.49 -4.56
C ILE A 134 2.82 -8.22 -4.99
N TYR A 135 3.65 -7.62 -4.14
CA TYR A 135 4.39 -6.40 -4.47
C TYR A 135 5.84 -6.71 -4.86
N ASP A 136 6.74 -6.42 -3.95
CA ASP A 136 8.18 -6.41 -4.15
C ASP A 136 8.89 -7.66 -3.62
N PHE A 137 8.14 -8.71 -3.25
CA PHE A 137 8.72 -9.92 -2.67
C PHE A 137 9.65 -10.64 -3.64
N PHE A 138 9.24 -10.78 -4.89
CA PHE A 138 10.06 -11.42 -5.92
C PHE A 138 11.36 -10.65 -6.18
N ASP A 139 11.30 -9.34 -6.26
CA ASP A 139 12.47 -8.49 -6.45
C ASP A 139 13.41 -8.55 -5.24
N ALA A 140 12.85 -8.52 -4.03
CA ALA A 140 13.61 -8.69 -2.80
C ALA A 140 14.30 -10.06 -2.73
N LEU A 141 13.61 -11.12 -3.17
CA LEU A 141 14.12 -12.48 -3.23
C LEU A 141 15.30 -12.58 -4.22
N LYS A 142 15.15 -12.03 -5.42
CA LYS A 142 16.21 -11.95 -6.43
C LYS A 142 17.40 -11.13 -5.95
N SER A 143 17.16 -9.98 -5.37
CA SER A 143 18.21 -9.12 -4.83
C SER A 143 19.02 -9.80 -3.73
N ARG A 144 18.37 -10.48 -2.77
CA ARG A 144 19.04 -11.15 -1.65
C ARG A 144 19.73 -12.46 -2.04
N SER A 145 19.43 -13.01 -3.20
CA SER A 145 20.04 -14.24 -3.74
C SER A 145 20.91 -14.02 -4.96
N ARG A 146 21.23 -12.79 -5.30
CA ARG A 146 21.94 -12.42 -6.54
C ARG A 146 21.33 -13.04 -7.80
N GLY A 147 20.01 -13.18 -7.83
CA GLY A 147 19.27 -13.75 -8.94
C GLY A 147 19.16 -15.28 -8.93
N TYR A 148 19.76 -15.98 -7.98
CA TYR A 148 19.78 -17.45 -7.95
C TYR A 148 18.53 -18.10 -7.33
N ALA A 149 17.67 -17.34 -6.63
CA ALA A 149 16.45 -17.90 -6.09
C ALA A 149 15.36 -18.02 -7.16
N SER A 150 14.66 -19.15 -7.17
CA SER A 150 13.39 -19.35 -7.85
C SER A 150 12.27 -19.44 -6.83
N PHE A 151 11.07 -19.03 -7.24
CA PHE A 151 9.91 -18.92 -6.36
C PHE A 151 8.67 -19.42 -7.07
N ASP A 152 7.95 -20.31 -6.40
CA ASP A 152 6.65 -20.78 -6.81
C ASP A 152 5.69 -20.79 -5.63
N TYR A 153 4.40 -20.65 -5.85
CA TYR A 153 3.39 -20.67 -4.79
C TYR A 153 2.04 -21.15 -5.27
N GLU A 154 1.30 -21.73 -4.35
CA GLU A 154 -0.07 -22.19 -4.56
C GLU A 154 -0.98 -21.60 -3.48
N MET A 155 -2.24 -21.32 -3.84
CA MET A 155 -3.23 -20.86 -2.88
C MET A 155 -3.49 -21.95 -1.83
N LYS A 156 -3.35 -21.60 -0.55
CA LYS A 156 -3.57 -22.52 0.56
C LYS A 156 -4.96 -22.38 1.17
N GLY A 157 -5.51 -21.18 1.17
CA GLY A 157 -6.79 -20.86 1.79
C GLY A 157 -6.72 -19.61 2.67
N TYR A 158 -7.73 -19.41 3.50
CA TYR A 158 -7.87 -18.25 4.37
C TYR A 158 -7.44 -18.58 5.79
N VAL A 159 -6.74 -17.65 6.42
CA VAL A 159 -6.23 -17.77 7.79
C VAL A 159 -6.67 -16.54 8.57
N ARG A 160 -7.18 -16.74 9.78
CA ARG A 160 -7.51 -15.67 10.71
C ARG A 160 -6.26 -14.85 11.03
N SER A 161 -6.39 -13.53 10.87
CA SER A 161 -5.29 -12.59 11.10
C SER A 161 -5.81 -11.31 11.76
N ASP A 162 -4.95 -10.67 12.55
CA ASP A 162 -5.27 -9.39 13.20
C ASP A 162 -5.05 -8.24 12.22
N LEU A 163 -6.09 -7.90 11.49
CA LEU A 163 -6.11 -6.94 10.40
C LEU A 163 -6.82 -5.66 10.82
N VAL A 164 -6.31 -4.53 10.35
CA VAL A 164 -6.89 -3.22 10.58
C VAL A 164 -6.95 -2.43 9.28
N LYS A 165 -7.90 -1.50 9.20
CA LYS A 165 -7.98 -0.53 8.10
C LYS A 165 -7.07 0.64 8.41
N LEU A 166 -6.18 0.96 7.49
CA LEU A 166 -5.34 2.14 7.52
C LEU A 166 -5.92 3.20 6.57
N ASP A 167 -6.31 4.33 7.12
CA ASP A 167 -6.82 5.48 6.38
C ASP A 167 -5.73 6.53 6.21
N ILE A 168 -5.68 7.16 5.05
CA ILE A 168 -4.79 8.29 4.76
C ILE A 168 -5.63 9.56 4.69
N LEU A 169 -5.22 10.56 5.46
CA LEU A 169 -5.83 11.90 5.43
C LEU A 169 -4.83 12.88 4.84
N ILE A 170 -5.29 13.66 3.87
CA ILE A 170 -4.54 14.76 3.28
C ILE A 170 -5.29 16.04 3.59
N ASN A 171 -4.63 16.99 4.22
CA ASN A 171 -5.26 18.23 4.69
C ASN A 171 -6.47 17.98 5.63
N LYS A 172 -6.40 16.90 6.45
CA LYS A 172 -7.43 16.43 7.38
C LYS A 172 -8.66 15.78 6.71
N GLU A 173 -8.69 15.66 5.40
CA GLU A 173 -9.73 14.97 4.65
C GLU A 173 -9.26 13.54 4.29
N MET A 174 -10.13 12.57 4.53
CA MET A 174 -9.83 11.17 4.23
C MET A 174 -9.89 10.95 2.71
N VAL A 175 -8.86 10.28 2.19
CA VAL A 175 -8.79 9.89 0.78
C VAL A 175 -9.10 8.41 0.67
N ASP A 176 -10.30 8.06 0.25
CA ASP A 176 -10.82 6.69 0.16
C ASP A 176 -9.97 5.77 -0.73
N ALA A 177 -9.46 6.29 -1.84
CA ALA A 177 -8.59 5.56 -2.77
C ALA A 177 -7.24 5.14 -2.15
N LEU A 178 -6.82 5.76 -1.05
CA LEU A 178 -5.57 5.45 -0.33
C LEU A 178 -5.79 4.62 0.93
N SER A 179 -7.03 4.22 1.22
CA SER A 179 -7.33 3.30 2.33
C SER A 179 -6.97 1.87 1.96
N PHE A 180 -6.37 1.13 2.89
CA PHE A 180 -6.01 -0.27 2.68
C PHE A 180 -6.00 -1.07 3.98
N ILE A 181 -6.13 -2.39 3.86
CA ILE A 181 -6.09 -3.31 4.99
C ILE A 181 -4.65 -3.75 5.24
N VAL A 182 -4.24 -3.73 6.49
CA VAL A 182 -2.89 -4.11 6.91
C VAL A 182 -2.93 -4.99 8.15
N PHE A 183 -1.87 -5.76 8.35
CA PHE A 183 -1.64 -6.43 9.61
C PHE A 183 -1.36 -5.40 10.71
N LYS A 184 -2.02 -5.55 11.86
CA LYS A 184 -2.04 -4.56 12.94
C LYS A 184 -0.65 -4.11 13.39
N ASP A 185 0.26 -5.06 13.60
CA ASP A 185 1.62 -4.75 14.06
C ASP A 185 2.44 -3.99 13.00
N SER A 186 2.09 -4.13 11.72
CA SER A 186 2.73 -3.44 10.62
C SER A 186 2.11 -2.07 10.31
N ALA A 187 0.98 -1.72 10.94
CA ALA A 187 0.20 -0.53 10.60
C ALA A 187 0.99 0.77 10.75
N TYR A 188 1.76 0.90 11.83
CA TYR A 188 2.58 2.08 12.08
C TYR A 188 3.65 2.27 11.00
N ASP A 189 4.43 1.23 10.72
CA ASP A 189 5.53 1.31 9.74
C ASP A 189 5.01 1.54 8.32
N ARG A 190 3.90 0.88 7.97
CA ARG A 190 3.23 1.08 6.68
C ARG A 190 2.66 2.49 6.54
N GLY A 191 1.97 2.97 7.57
CA GLY A 191 1.41 4.33 7.61
C GLY A 191 2.49 5.40 7.52
N ARG A 192 3.59 5.24 8.26
CA ARG A 192 4.73 6.14 8.23
C ARG A 192 5.37 6.20 6.83
N LYS A 193 5.70 5.06 6.24
CA LYS A 193 6.29 4.99 4.89
C LYS A 193 5.37 5.61 3.83
N MET A 194 4.06 5.40 3.94
CA MET A 194 3.09 6.01 3.03
C MET A 194 3.07 7.54 3.19
N CYS A 195 3.05 8.06 4.41
CA CYS A 195 3.11 9.50 4.66
C CYS A 195 4.40 10.13 4.15
N GLU A 196 5.55 9.47 4.35
CA GLU A 196 6.86 9.91 3.85
C GLU A 196 6.86 9.98 2.32
N ARG A 197 6.38 8.93 1.65
CA ARG A 197 6.31 8.89 0.18
C ARG A 197 5.35 9.94 -0.39
N LEU A 198 4.16 10.08 0.17
CA LEU A 198 3.22 11.13 -0.25
C LEU A 198 3.77 12.53 -0.06
N LYS A 199 4.56 12.77 0.99
CA LYS A 199 5.24 14.06 1.19
C LYS A 199 6.26 14.38 0.10
N GLU A 200 6.92 13.37 -0.47
CA GLU A 200 7.85 13.54 -1.58
C GLU A 200 7.13 13.82 -2.91
N GLU A 201 6.02 13.12 -3.13
CA GLU A 201 5.23 13.21 -4.37
C GLU A 201 4.35 14.46 -4.44
N ILE A 202 3.79 14.90 -3.31
CA ILE A 202 2.88 16.06 -3.28
C ILE A 202 3.69 17.36 -3.42
N PRO A 203 3.45 18.17 -4.44
CA PRO A 203 4.15 19.43 -4.64
C PRO A 203 3.84 20.42 -3.53
N ARG A 204 4.79 21.29 -3.23
CA ARG A 204 4.59 22.36 -2.24
C ARG A 204 3.60 23.40 -2.74
N HIS A 205 2.68 23.78 -1.88
CA HIS A 205 1.71 24.84 -2.10
C HIS A 205 2.00 26.07 -1.23
N LEU A 206 1.17 27.11 -1.32
CA LEU A 206 1.32 28.32 -0.51
C LEU A 206 0.99 28.11 0.97
N PHE A 207 0.36 27.00 1.31
CA PHE A 207 0.00 26.56 2.67
C PHE A 207 0.61 25.21 2.98
N GLU A 208 0.66 24.86 4.26
CA GLU A 208 1.16 23.56 4.70
C GLU A 208 0.07 22.49 4.50
N ILE A 209 0.47 21.32 3.99
CA ILE A 209 -0.43 20.19 3.80
C ILE A 209 -0.03 19.10 4.80
N PRO A 210 -0.82 18.86 5.85
CA PRO A 210 -0.60 17.72 6.74
C PRO A 210 -1.05 16.44 6.04
N ILE A 211 -0.22 15.39 6.14
CA ILE A 211 -0.51 14.04 5.69
C ILE A 211 -0.52 13.17 6.93
N GLN A 212 -1.58 12.43 7.14
CA GLN A 212 -1.77 11.63 8.35
C GLN A 212 -2.19 10.21 7.96
N ALA A 213 -1.68 9.23 8.69
CA ALA A 213 -2.17 7.86 8.65
C ALA A 213 -2.93 7.57 9.93
N ALA A 214 -4.11 7.00 9.82
CA ALA A 214 -4.98 6.72 10.97
C ALA A 214 -5.53 5.30 10.93
N VAL A 215 -5.69 4.70 12.11
CA VAL A 215 -6.37 3.42 12.34
C VAL A 215 -7.52 3.66 13.30
N ASN A 216 -8.74 3.27 12.91
CA ASN A 216 -9.95 3.50 13.71
C ASN A 216 -10.10 4.96 14.18
N GLY A 217 -9.82 5.91 13.29
CA GLY A 217 -9.90 7.36 13.57
C GLY A 217 -8.73 7.91 14.40
N LYS A 218 -7.83 7.06 14.91
CA LYS A 218 -6.66 7.49 15.67
C LYS A 218 -5.46 7.68 14.75
N VAL A 219 -4.90 8.88 14.71
CA VAL A 219 -3.68 9.17 13.95
C VAL A 219 -2.49 8.44 14.56
N ILE A 220 -1.81 7.63 13.76
CA ILE A 220 -0.64 6.84 14.15
C ILE A 220 0.66 7.36 13.55
N ALA A 221 0.59 8.03 12.39
CA ALA A 221 1.76 8.65 11.76
C ALA A 221 1.36 9.97 11.10
N ARG A 222 2.31 10.90 11.01
CA ARG A 222 2.07 12.21 10.42
C ARG A 222 3.34 12.72 9.74
N GLU A 223 3.14 13.32 8.56
CA GLU A 223 4.11 14.11 7.85
C GLU A 223 3.49 15.44 7.40
N THR A 224 4.32 16.36 6.96
CA THR A 224 3.84 17.68 6.51
C THR A 224 4.62 18.12 5.26
N VAL A 225 3.89 18.42 4.19
CA VAL A 225 4.44 19.13 3.03
C VAL A 225 4.53 20.61 3.41
N LYS A 226 5.74 21.11 3.53
CA LYS A 226 5.98 22.52 3.92
C LYS A 226 5.48 23.49 2.87
N ALA A 227 4.89 24.61 3.29
CA ALA A 227 4.48 25.65 2.38
C ALA A 227 5.66 26.22 1.57
N MET A 228 5.40 26.61 0.33
CA MET A 228 6.34 27.37 -0.46
C MET A 228 6.65 28.71 0.23
N ARG A 229 7.93 29.03 0.31
CA ARG A 229 8.37 30.33 0.79
C ARG A 229 8.26 31.33 -0.37
N LYS A 230 7.17 32.06 -0.45
CA LYS A 230 7.06 33.17 -1.39
C LYS A 230 7.89 34.34 -0.86
N ASP A 231 8.77 34.87 -1.66
CA ASP A 231 9.50 36.08 -1.29
C ASP A 231 8.54 37.28 -1.38
N VAL A 232 7.83 37.55 -0.28
CA VAL A 232 6.88 38.65 -0.17
C VAL A 232 7.58 40.01 -0.02
N LEU A 233 8.92 39.99 0.20
CA LEU A 233 9.73 41.18 0.41
C LEU A 233 10.44 41.62 -0.87
N ALA A 234 10.44 40.82 -1.94
CA ALA A 234 11.11 41.15 -3.21
C ALA A 234 10.72 42.49 -3.81
N LYS A 235 9.48 42.93 -3.56
CA LYS A 235 8.96 44.24 -4.02
C LYS A 235 9.09 45.35 -3.00
N CYS A 236 9.68 45.13 -1.84
CA CYS A 236 9.89 46.15 -0.81
C CYS A 236 11.26 46.82 -0.98
N TYR A 237 11.34 47.76 -1.88
CA TYR A 237 12.49 48.65 -2.01
C TYR A 237 12.48 49.69 -0.88
N GLY A 238 13.57 49.79 -0.13
CA GLY A 238 13.72 50.78 0.95
C GLY A 238 13.43 50.23 2.36
N GLY A 239 13.77 51.01 3.36
CA GLY A 239 13.83 50.61 4.78
C GLY A 239 12.50 50.54 5.54
N ASP A 240 11.35 50.40 4.91
CA ASP A 240 10.05 50.28 5.63
C ASP A 240 9.93 48.97 6.36
N ILE A 241 10.43 48.94 7.58
CA ILE A 241 10.40 47.81 8.49
C ILE A 241 9.00 47.42 8.88
N SER A 242 8.08 48.40 9.01
CA SER A 242 6.69 48.17 9.42
C SER A 242 5.93 47.39 8.33
N ARG A 243 6.10 47.79 7.08
CA ARG A 243 5.52 47.08 5.92
C ARG A 243 6.06 45.65 5.75
N LYS A 244 7.38 45.48 5.94
CA LYS A 244 8.02 44.15 5.91
C LYS A 244 7.46 43.22 6.98
N LYS A 245 7.32 43.69 8.22
CA LYS A 245 6.71 42.92 9.31
C LYS A 245 5.28 42.52 8.99
N LYS A 246 4.43 43.46 8.54
CA LYS A 246 3.02 43.20 8.20
C LYS A 246 2.86 42.18 7.06
N LEU A 247 3.74 42.19 6.06
CA LEU A 247 3.72 41.22 4.97
C LEU A 247 4.14 39.82 5.44
N LEU A 248 5.14 39.73 6.32
CA LEU A 248 5.59 38.46 6.91
C LEU A 248 4.52 37.88 7.85
N GLU A 249 3.83 38.69 8.62
CA GLU A 249 2.72 38.26 9.47
C GLU A 249 1.56 37.70 8.64
N LYS A 250 1.12 38.39 7.59
CA LYS A 250 0.12 37.88 6.65
C LYS A 250 0.53 36.55 6.00
N GLN A 251 1.81 36.39 5.67
CA GLN A 251 2.34 35.14 5.13
C GLN A 251 2.28 34.01 6.18
N LYS A 252 2.56 34.31 7.45
CA LYS A 252 2.44 33.36 8.56
C LYS A 252 1.00 32.93 8.80
N GLU A 253 0.05 33.87 8.76
CA GLU A 253 -1.39 33.56 8.93
C GLU A 253 -1.92 32.69 7.79
N GLY A 254 -1.54 32.99 6.53
CA GLY A 254 -1.94 32.21 5.38
C GLY A 254 -1.35 30.78 5.36
N LYS A 255 -0.25 30.52 6.11
CA LYS A 255 0.33 29.18 6.25
C LYS A 255 -0.32 28.31 7.32
N LYS A 256 -1.13 28.93 8.20
CA LYS A 256 -1.83 28.23 9.28
C LYS A 256 -3.24 27.79 8.90
N ARG A 257 -3.77 28.29 7.80
CA ARG A 257 -5.04 27.88 7.20
C ARG A 257 -4.85 26.65 6.32
#